data_0c2587856ec1fbbdb9df0a5b3d82b056
#
_entry.id   0c2587856ec1fbbdb9df0a5b3d82b056
#
_cell.length_a   1.000
_cell.length_b   1.000
_cell.length_c   1.000
_cell.angle_alpha   90.00
_cell.angle_beta   90.00
_cell.angle_gamma   90.00
#
_symmetry.space_group_name_H-M   'P 1'
#
loop_
_entity.id
_entity.type
_entity.pdbx_description
1 polymer ?
#
loop_
_entity_poly.entity_id
_entity_poly.type
_entity_poly.pdbx_seq_one_letter_code
_entity_poly.pdbx_strand_id
1 'polypeptide(L)'
;MTKEELYLKTIFCCIACDGDIATEEVDMVKDLCAKDNIFHDVDSEKYLNSWITEINEQGGMFLQSYLKELFSVDLNETEQLLIVSLAIKAIEADNRIE
;
A
#
# COMPACT_ATOMS: atom_id res chain seq x y z
N MET A 1 10.44 -9.58 3.08
CA MET A 1 9.10 -8.96 3.18
C MET A 1 8.02 -10.03 3.23
N THR A 2 7.09 -9.94 4.17
CA THR A 2 5.97 -10.87 4.22
C THR A 2 4.93 -10.50 3.18
N LYS A 3 4.01 -11.42 2.89
CA LYS A 3 2.93 -11.15 1.93
C LYS A 3 1.98 -10.07 2.46
N GLU A 4 1.73 -10.06 3.77
CA GLU A 4 0.91 -9.03 4.42
C GLU A 4 1.52 -7.64 4.25
N GLU A 5 2.83 -7.53 4.40
CA GLU A 5 3.52 -6.27 4.16
C GLU A 5 3.39 -5.83 2.69
N LEU A 6 3.47 -6.78 1.77
CA LEU A 6 3.29 -6.49 0.34
C LEU A 6 1.88 -5.99 0.06
N TYR A 7 0.86 -6.59 0.69
CA TYR A 7 -0.52 -6.16 0.54
C TYR A 7 -0.72 -4.74 1.05
N LEU A 8 -0.15 -4.43 2.23
CA LEU A 8 -0.22 -3.09 2.79
C LEU A 8 0.48 -2.08 1.88
N LYS A 9 1.64 -2.44 1.37
CA LYS A 9 2.41 -1.59 0.47
C LYS A 9 1.66 -1.35 -0.85
N THR A 10 0.88 -2.33 -1.31
CA THR A 10 0.02 -2.18 -2.48
C THR A 10 -0.98 -1.04 -2.28
N ILE A 11 -1.67 -1.05 -1.14
CA ILE A 11 -2.63 0.01 -0.79
C ILE A 11 -1.93 1.36 -0.75
N PHE A 12 -0.80 1.43 -0.04
CA PHE A 12 -0.02 2.66 0.11
C PHE A 12 0.42 3.20 -1.25
N CYS A 13 0.97 2.37 -2.11
CA CYS A 13 1.44 2.79 -3.43
C CYS A 13 0.32 3.26 -4.35
N CYS A 14 -0.86 2.64 -4.27
CA CYS A 14 -1.99 3.06 -5.08
C CYS A 14 -2.50 4.44 -4.68
N ILE A 15 -2.41 4.77 -3.40
CA ILE A 15 -2.85 6.08 -2.89
C ILE A 15 -1.77 7.14 -3.14
N ALA A 16 -0.50 6.77 -3.01
CA ALA A 16 0.63 7.68 -3.17
C ALA A 16 1.29 7.56 -4.56
N CYS A 17 0.50 7.27 -5.58
CA CYS A 17 1.02 6.95 -6.92
C CYS A 17 1.72 8.12 -7.62
N ASP A 18 1.52 9.35 -7.17
CA ASP A 18 2.18 10.52 -7.70
C ASP A 18 3.56 10.80 -7.07
N GLY A 19 4.00 9.93 -6.16
CA GLY A 19 5.27 10.09 -5.47
C GLY A 19 5.20 11.00 -4.25
N ASP A 20 4.00 11.34 -3.81
CA ASP A 20 3.75 12.18 -2.64
C ASP A 20 2.58 11.61 -1.87
N ILE A 21 2.46 11.92 -0.59
CA ILE A 21 1.35 11.46 0.22
C ILE A 21 0.93 12.53 1.23
N ALA A 22 -0.36 12.86 1.21
CA ALA A 22 -0.94 13.83 2.14
C ALA A 22 -1.38 13.13 3.43
N THR A 23 -1.55 13.91 4.49
CA THR A 23 -1.99 13.40 5.79
C THR A 23 -3.32 12.65 5.68
N GLU A 24 -4.25 13.18 4.90
CA GLU A 24 -5.56 12.58 4.68
C GLU A 24 -5.44 11.21 4.02
N GLU A 25 -4.49 11.05 3.13
CA GLU A 25 -4.22 9.78 2.46
C GLU A 25 -3.65 8.75 3.42
N VAL A 26 -2.77 9.17 4.33
CA VAL A 26 -2.23 8.29 5.38
C VAL A 26 -3.36 7.79 6.28
N ASP A 27 -4.25 8.68 6.70
CA ASP A 27 -5.38 8.31 7.54
C ASP A 27 -6.31 7.34 6.82
N MET A 28 -6.49 7.50 5.52
CA MET A 28 -7.28 6.59 4.69
C MET A 28 -6.66 5.19 4.66
N VAL A 29 -5.35 5.09 4.49
CA VAL A 29 -4.65 3.79 4.50
C VAL A 29 -4.84 3.11 5.84
N LYS A 30 -4.71 3.84 6.94
CA LYS A 30 -4.91 3.31 8.29
C LYS A 30 -6.34 2.80 8.47
N ASP A 31 -7.32 3.53 7.97
CA ASP A 31 -8.72 3.15 8.06
C ASP A 31 -9.01 1.87 7.27
N LEU A 32 -8.48 1.76 6.05
CA LEU A 32 -8.61 0.55 5.24
C LEU A 32 -7.99 -0.66 5.93
N CYS A 33 -6.82 -0.49 6.55
CA CYS A 33 -6.15 -1.57 7.28
C CYS A 33 -6.96 -2.01 8.49
N ALA A 34 -7.60 -1.08 9.18
CA ALA A 34 -8.42 -1.40 10.36
C ALA A 34 -9.65 -2.20 10.00
N LYS A 35 -10.17 -2.03 8.79
CA LYS A 35 -11.37 -2.72 8.32
C LYS A 35 -11.11 -4.09 7.73
N ASP A 36 -9.87 -4.40 7.38
CA ASP A 36 -9.53 -5.64 6.69
C ASP A 36 -8.72 -6.56 7.62
N ASN A 37 -9.26 -7.76 7.86
CA ASN A 37 -8.67 -8.72 8.79
C ASN A 37 -7.31 -9.24 8.34
N ILE A 38 -6.94 -9.11 7.08
CA ILE A 38 -5.63 -9.60 6.60
C ILE A 38 -4.47 -8.82 7.22
N PHE A 39 -4.73 -7.63 7.78
CA PHE A 39 -3.72 -6.80 8.41
C PHE A 39 -3.72 -6.92 9.94
N HIS A 40 -4.39 -7.93 10.49
CA HIS A 40 -4.56 -8.11 11.92
C HIS A 40 -3.22 -8.18 12.67
N ASP A 41 -2.25 -8.88 12.11
CA ASP A 41 -0.94 -9.09 12.74
C ASP A 41 0.14 -8.13 12.22
N VAL A 42 -0.24 -7.15 11.42
CA VAL A 42 0.71 -6.20 10.82
C VAL A 42 0.70 -4.89 11.61
N ASP A 43 1.87 -4.42 11.99
CA ASP A 43 2.01 -3.08 12.59
C ASP A 43 2.00 -2.06 11.46
N SER A 44 0.80 -1.69 11.01
CA SER A 44 0.61 -0.80 9.88
C SER A 44 1.22 0.57 10.12
N GLU A 45 1.12 1.09 11.35
CA GLU A 45 1.66 2.41 11.68
C GLU A 45 3.18 2.46 11.49
N LYS A 46 3.88 1.42 11.94
CA LYS A 46 5.33 1.32 11.80
C LYS A 46 5.75 1.32 10.33
N TYR A 47 5.10 0.50 9.52
CA TYR A 47 5.40 0.42 8.09
C TYR A 47 5.07 1.70 7.35
N LEU A 48 3.92 2.30 7.65
CA LEU A 48 3.51 3.54 7.01
C LEU A 48 4.48 4.68 7.30
N ASN A 49 4.93 4.82 8.55
CA ASN A 49 5.91 5.85 8.90
C ASN A 49 7.21 5.68 8.14
N SER A 50 7.68 4.44 8.02
CA SER A 50 8.90 4.12 7.27
C SER A 50 8.72 4.46 5.78
N TRP A 51 7.60 4.07 5.19
CA TRP A 51 7.35 4.27 3.76
C TRP A 51 7.12 5.75 3.42
N ILE A 52 6.51 6.53 4.31
CA ILE A 52 6.35 7.96 4.13
C ILE A 52 7.71 8.63 4.02
N THR A 53 8.64 8.24 4.90
CA THR A 53 10.02 8.74 4.84
C THR A 53 10.68 8.37 3.52
N GLU A 54 10.54 7.11 3.11
CA GLU A 54 11.14 6.62 1.88
C GLU A 54 10.58 7.31 0.63
N ILE A 55 9.26 7.49 0.56
CA ILE A 55 8.65 8.12 -0.62
C ILE A 55 9.00 9.61 -0.71
N ASN A 56 9.15 10.28 0.42
CA ASN A 56 9.58 11.68 0.44
C ASN A 56 11.02 11.83 -0.04
N GLU A 57 11.86 10.82 0.16
CA GLU A 57 13.24 10.82 -0.30
C GLU A 57 13.37 10.37 -1.75
N GLN A 58 12.60 9.39 -2.17
CA GLN A 58 12.76 8.70 -3.45
C GLN A 58 11.77 9.14 -4.54
N GLY A 59 10.64 9.70 -4.14
CA GLY A 59 9.60 10.07 -5.10
C GLY A 59 9.12 8.87 -5.89
N GLY A 60 9.08 9.00 -7.22
CA GLY A 60 8.61 7.94 -8.11
C GLY A 60 9.43 6.66 -8.06
N MET A 61 10.68 6.74 -7.58
CA MET A 61 11.53 5.56 -7.42
C MET A 61 10.96 4.57 -6.39
N PHE A 62 10.23 5.07 -5.41
CA PHE A 62 9.57 4.22 -4.42
C PHE A 62 8.58 3.26 -5.09
N LEU A 63 7.78 3.79 -6.02
CA LEU A 63 6.82 2.98 -6.76
C LEU A 63 7.52 1.93 -7.62
N GLN A 64 8.62 2.29 -8.27
CA GLN A 64 9.40 1.35 -9.07
C GLN A 64 9.96 0.22 -8.21
N SER A 65 10.45 0.54 -7.01
CA SER A 65 10.94 -0.46 -6.06
C SER A 65 9.82 -1.42 -5.64
N TYR A 66 8.64 -0.90 -5.38
CA TYR A 66 7.47 -1.73 -5.07
C TYR A 66 7.17 -2.71 -6.21
N LEU A 67 7.17 -2.24 -7.45
CA LEU A 67 6.89 -3.09 -8.61
C LEU A 67 7.92 -4.22 -8.73
N LYS A 68 9.19 -3.92 -8.49
CA LYS A 68 10.24 -4.94 -8.48
C LYS A 68 10.01 -5.99 -7.40
N GLU A 69 9.63 -5.55 -6.20
CA GLU A 69 9.30 -6.47 -5.11
C GLU A 69 8.11 -7.35 -5.46
N LEU A 70 7.08 -6.76 -6.05
CA LEU A 70 5.88 -7.48 -6.47
C LEU A 70 6.21 -8.59 -7.48
N PHE A 71 7.06 -8.29 -8.47
CA PHE A 71 7.45 -9.26 -9.47
C PHE A 71 8.40 -10.33 -8.94
N SER A 72 9.08 -10.07 -7.82
CA SER A 72 10.01 -11.03 -7.23
C SER A 72 9.33 -12.03 -6.28
N VAL A 73 8.12 -11.73 -5.83
CA VAL A 73 7.37 -12.59 -4.93
C VAL A 73 6.55 -13.60 -5.74
N ASP A 74 6.65 -14.87 -5.36
CA ASP A 74 5.86 -15.92 -6.00
C ASP A 74 4.46 -15.96 -5.39
N LEU A 75 3.49 -15.43 -6.13
CA LEU A 75 2.11 -15.34 -5.69
C LEU A 75 1.23 -16.31 -6.47
N ASN A 76 0.38 -17.05 -5.76
CA ASN A 76 -0.62 -17.89 -6.41
C ASN A 76 -1.76 -17.00 -6.95
N GLU A 77 -2.69 -17.62 -7.68
CA GLU A 77 -3.78 -16.92 -8.35
C GLU A 77 -4.68 -16.17 -7.37
N THR A 78 -4.99 -16.79 -6.23
CA THR A 78 -5.80 -16.18 -5.18
C THR A 78 -5.12 -14.94 -4.60
N GLU A 79 -3.83 -15.02 -4.37
CA GLU A 79 -3.04 -13.90 -3.84
C GLU A 79 -2.95 -12.76 -4.84
N GLN A 80 -2.82 -13.07 -6.12
CA GLN A 80 -2.81 -12.06 -7.18
C GLN A 80 -4.15 -11.33 -7.25
N LEU A 81 -5.26 -12.06 -7.14
CA LEU A 81 -6.59 -11.48 -7.13
C LEU A 81 -6.81 -10.59 -5.90
N LEU A 82 -6.26 -11.01 -4.76
CA LEU A 82 -6.35 -10.21 -3.54
C LEU A 82 -5.63 -8.87 -3.72
N ILE A 83 -4.44 -8.87 -4.32
CA ILE A 83 -3.70 -7.63 -4.58
C ILE A 83 -4.50 -6.71 -5.50
N VAL A 84 -5.08 -7.24 -6.57
CA VAL A 84 -5.92 -6.45 -7.48
C VAL A 84 -7.12 -5.86 -6.73
N SER A 85 -7.77 -6.65 -5.88
CA SER A 85 -8.91 -6.19 -5.09
C SER A 85 -8.52 -5.06 -4.15
N LEU A 86 -7.39 -5.19 -3.46
CA LEU A 86 -6.89 -4.16 -2.56
C LEU A 86 -6.54 -2.87 -3.30
N ALA A 87 -5.93 -3.00 -4.48
CA ALA A 87 -5.61 -1.85 -5.32
C ALA A 87 -6.87 -1.10 -5.74
N ILE A 88 -7.92 -1.83 -6.15
CA ILE A 88 -9.19 -1.23 -6.53
C ILE A 88 -9.82 -0.49 -5.35
N LYS A 89 -9.84 -1.10 -4.17
CA LYS A 89 -10.36 -0.46 -2.96
C LYS A 89 -9.62 0.83 -2.63
N ALA A 90 -8.30 0.80 -2.76
CA ALA A 90 -7.47 1.98 -2.48
C ALA A 90 -7.77 3.10 -3.47
N ILE A 91 -7.88 2.79 -4.75
CA ILE A 91 -8.17 3.77 -5.80
C ILE A 91 -9.55 4.39 -5.59
N GLU A 92 -10.56 3.57 -5.27
CA GLU A 92 -11.91 4.05 -5.01
C GLU A 92 -11.95 4.97 -3.78
N ALA A 93 -11.23 4.62 -2.72
CA ALA A 93 -11.15 5.43 -1.52
C ALA A 93 -10.46 6.76 -1.80
N ASP A 94 -9.38 6.76 -2.57
CA ASP A 94 -8.64 7.96 -2.94
C ASP A 94 -9.53 8.95 -3.72
N ASN A 95 -10.38 8.43 -4.60
CA ASN A 95 -11.29 9.27 -5.39
C ASN A 95 -12.33 10.01 -4.54
N ARG A 96 -12.54 9.59 -3.30
CA ARG A 96 -13.51 10.22 -2.40
C ARG A 96 -12.93 11.43 -1.65
N ILE A 97 -11.63 11.64 -1.70
CA ILE A 97 -10.96 12.73 -0.98
C ILE A 97 -11.14 14.07 -1.70
N GLU A 98 -11.39 14.05 -2.97
CA GLU A 98 -11.60 15.28 -3.75
C GLU A 98 -12.80 16.12 -3.24
#